data_b8d0d111386f18baaf5c5bc7434d55d9
#
_entry.id   b8d0d111386f18baaf5c5bc7434d55d9
#
_cell.length_a   1.000
_cell.length_b   1.000
_cell.length_c   1.000
_cell.angle_alpha   90.00
_cell.angle_beta   90.00
_cell.angle_gamma   90.00
#
_symmetry.space_group_name_H-M   'P 1'
#
loop_
_entity.id
_entity.type
_entity.pdbx_description
1 polymer ?
#
loop_
_entity_poly.entity_id
_entity_poly.type
_entity_poly.pdbx_seq_one_letter_code
_entity_poly.pdbx_strand_id
1 'polypeptide(L)'
;DDDALLLEKGIVRWPEILEFTGRLTVTLEDGHRIDYGAQTYGAYINSETVKHAASVTADGIRRVLFIENKANYVWYISQKPAGDELVILHGGCYSPIKGRWFRLVYEGCRRQSHAAEYLHWGDVDVGGFRMFRRLKEQIVPELAPYRMDRVSLEQYRDQAMWITSEAYLKTLEDMENDLEYEVFREVIGMMRVERIRL
;
A
#
# COMPACT_ATOMS: atom_id res chain seq x y z
N ASP A 1 -9.54 1.08 26.87
CA ASP A 1 -9.22 1.70 25.57
C ASP A 1 -8.26 2.87 25.83
N ASP A 2 -7.08 2.83 25.21
CA ASP A 2 -6.01 3.81 25.42
C ASP A 2 -6.46 5.25 25.09
N ASP A 3 -7.37 5.39 24.11
CA ASP A 3 -7.90 6.70 23.72
C ASP A 3 -8.83 7.28 24.80
N ALA A 4 -9.58 6.46 25.51
CA ALA A 4 -10.41 6.90 26.64
C ALA A 4 -9.55 7.39 27.81
N LEU A 5 -8.47 6.66 28.12
CA LEU A 5 -7.50 7.06 29.15
C LEU A 5 -6.77 8.36 28.82
N LEU A 6 -6.41 8.56 27.56
CA LEU A 6 -5.79 9.81 27.10
C LEU A 6 -6.77 10.98 27.21
N LEU A 7 -8.03 10.77 26.81
CA LEU A 7 -9.08 11.79 26.88
C LEU A 7 -9.36 12.24 28.31
N GLU A 8 -9.36 11.34 29.32
CA GLU A 8 -9.47 11.68 30.75
C GLU A 8 -8.35 12.60 31.22
N LYS A 9 -7.18 12.56 30.55
CA LYS A 9 -6.04 13.45 30.82
C LYS A 9 -6.03 14.71 29.97
N GLY A 10 -7.09 14.95 29.18
CA GLY A 10 -7.17 16.07 28.24
C GLY A 10 -6.28 15.93 27.02
N ILE A 11 -5.81 14.71 26.70
CA ILE A 11 -4.96 14.43 25.54
C ILE A 11 -5.83 13.82 24.45
N VAL A 12 -5.85 14.46 23.29
CA VAL A 12 -6.52 13.94 22.08
C VAL A 12 -5.46 13.58 21.04
N ARG A 13 -5.52 12.36 20.51
CA ARG A 13 -4.65 11.97 19.40
C ARG A 13 -5.05 12.73 18.15
N TRP A 14 -4.05 13.22 17.43
CA TRP A 14 -4.29 13.80 16.12
C TRP A 14 -4.80 12.71 15.15
N PRO A 15 -5.84 12.97 14.34
CA PRO A 15 -6.32 11.99 13.38
C PRO A 15 -5.22 11.60 12.38
N GLU A 16 -5.10 10.30 12.10
CA GLU A 16 -4.21 9.80 11.06
C GLU A 16 -4.67 10.31 9.69
N ILE A 17 -3.75 10.78 8.86
CA ILE A 17 -4.01 11.26 7.51
C ILE A 17 -3.66 10.16 6.50
N LEU A 18 -4.60 9.85 5.62
CA LEU A 18 -4.47 8.82 4.59
C LEU A 18 -4.51 9.51 3.23
N GLU A 19 -3.46 9.31 2.45
CA GLU A 19 -3.27 9.98 1.15
C GLU A 19 -3.58 9.05 -0.01
N PHE A 20 -4.19 9.60 -1.04
CA PHE A 20 -4.47 8.89 -2.29
C PHE A 20 -4.64 9.86 -3.46
N THR A 21 -4.61 9.33 -4.68
CA THR A 21 -4.87 10.07 -5.91
C THR A 21 -5.71 9.21 -6.83
N GLY A 22 -6.78 9.76 -7.38
CA GLY A 22 -7.74 9.06 -8.22
C GLY A 22 -9.18 9.34 -7.81
N ARG A 23 -10.12 8.89 -8.63
CA ARG A 23 -11.54 9.18 -8.45
C ARG A 23 -12.19 8.14 -7.53
N LEU A 24 -12.75 8.60 -6.45
CA LEU A 24 -13.62 7.81 -5.59
C LEU A 24 -14.62 8.67 -4.84
N THR A 25 -15.68 8.06 -4.37
CA THR A 25 -16.69 8.68 -3.49
C THR A 25 -16.79 7.85 -2.22
N VAL A 26 -16.72 8.51 -1.07
CA VAL A 26 -16.96 7.91 0.24
C VAL A 26 -18.42 8.21 0.65
N THR A 27 -19.16 7.18 1.03
CA THR A 27 -20.49 7.33 1.62
C THR A 27 -20.38 7.09 3.12
N LEU A 28 -20.83 8.03 3.92
CA LEU A 28 -20.85 7.94 5.38
C LEU A 28 -22.08 7.17 5.89
N GLU A 29 -22.04 6.75 7.16
CA GLU A 29 -23.13 6.02 7.82
C GLU A 29 -24.44 6.81 7.88
N ASP A 30 -24.37 8.13 7.92
CA ASP A 30 -25.52 9.04 7.87
C ASP A 30 -26.04 9.32 6.46
N GLY A 31 -25.45 8.72 5.44
CA GLY A 31 -25.83 8.85 4.02
C GLY A 31 -25.14 10.01 3.29
N HIS A 32 -24.39 10.88 3.97
CA HIS A 32 -23.62 11.93 3.29
C HIS A 32 -22.55 11.33 2.38
N ARG A 33 -22.29 12.01 1.26
CA ARG A 33 -21.31 11.57 0.26
C ARG A 33 -20.21 12.60 0.10
N ILE A 34 -18.97 12.15 0.09
CA ILE A 34 -17.78 12.95 -0.13
C ILE A 34 -17.18 12.50 -1.46
N ASP A 35 -17.26 13.34 -2.48
CA ASP A 35 -16.73 13.06 -3.82
C ASP A 35 -15.30 13.66 -3.94
N TYR A 36 -14.34 12.80 -4.19
CA TYR A 36 -12.94 13.18 -4.42
C TYR A 36 -12.56 13.25 -5.90
N GLY A 37 -13.50 13.03 -6.82
CA GLY A 37 -13.25 13.00 -8.26
C GLY A 37 -12.69 14.28 -8.85
N ALA A 38 -12.95 15.44 -8.21
CA ALA A 38 -12.42 16.74 -8.62
C ALA A 38 -10.97 17.02 -8.14
N GLN A 39 -10.41 16.20 -7.25
CA GLN A 39 -9.09 16.42 -6.64
C GLN A 39 -7.99 15.76 -7.49
N THR A 40 -7.67 16.34 -8.62
CA THR A 40 -6.74 15.76 -9.61
C THR A 40 -5.28 15.72 -9.19
N TYR A 41 -4.90 16.45 -8.14
CA TYR A 41 -3.51 16.53 -7.64
C TYR A 41 -3.28 15.73 -6.35
N GLY A 42 -4.23 14.87 -5.99
CA GLY A 42 -4.21 14.08 -4.77
C GLY A 42 -5.19 14.58 -3.72
N ALA A 43 -5.58 13.69 -2.85
CA ALA A 43 -6.57 13.88 -1.81
C ALA A 43 -6.09 13.32 -0.48
N TYR A 44 -6.73 13.79 0.59
CA TYR A 44 -6.53 13.30 1.94
C TYR A 44 -7.86 12.93 2.55
N ILE A 45 -7.89 11.81 3.27
CA ILE A 45 -8.97 11.44 4.17
C ILE A 45 -8.38 11.21 5.56
N ASN A 46 -9.06 11.64 6.59
CA ASN A 46 -8.61 11.40 7.95
C ASN A 46 -9.25 10.16 8.57
N SER A 47 -8.61 9.62 9.60
CA SER A 47 -9.07 8.42 10.28
C SER A 47 -10.48 8.55 10.88
N GLU A 48 -10.90 9.73 11.33
CA GLU A 48 -12.26 9.93 11.85
C GLU A 48 -13.30 9.75 10.76
N THR A 49 -13.09 10.33 9.57
CA THR A 49 -13.96 10.11 8.42
C THR A 49 -14.02 8.62 8.05
N VAL A 50 -12.88 7.90 8.07
CA VAL A 50 -12.84 6.46 7.79
C VAL A 50 -13.58 5.63 8.83
N LYS A 51 -13.58 6.01 10.11
CA LYS A 51 -14.38 5.34 11.15
C LYS A 51 -15.87 5.37 10.84
N HIS A 52 -16.35 6.46 10.26
CA HIS A 52 -17.76 6.67 9.91
C HIS A 52 -18.10 6.38 8.44
N ALA A 53 -17.13 5.88 7.67
CA ALA A 53 -17.38 5.48 6.28
C ALA A 53 -18.14 4.15 6.22
N ALA A 54 -19.29 4.15 5.58
CA ALA A 54 -20.09 2.96 5.30
C ALA A 54 -19.59 2.23 4.05
N SER A 55 -19.20 2.98 3.01
CA SER A 55 -18.71 2.39 1.76
C SER A 55 -17.86 3.36 0.95
N VAL A 56 -17.11 2.78 0.01
CA VAL A 56 -16.42 3.51 -1.07
C VAL A 56 -16.95 3.05 -2.39
N THR A 57 -17.15 4.01 -3.32
CA THR A 57 -17.44 3.76 -4.73
C THR A 57 -16.29 4.33 -5.58
N ALA A 58 -15.74 3.54 -6.48
CA ALA A 58 -14.60 3.90 -7.31
C ALA A 58 -14.85 3.48 -8.77
N ASP A 59 -15.89 4.07 -9.39
CA ASP A 59 -16.34 3.67 -10.72
C ASP A 59 -15.32 3.95 -11.82
N GLY A 60 -15.15 2.96 -12.71
CA GLY A 60 -14.22 3.04 -13.84
C GLY A 60 -12.75 2.89 -13.47
N ILE A 61 -12.43 2.55 -12.23
CA ILE A 61 -11.05 2.26 -11.83
C ILE A 61 -10.66 0.87 -12.34
N ARG A 62 -9.57 0.81 -13.11
CA ARG A 62 -8.98 -0.42 -13.66
C ARG A 62 -7.70 -0.84 -12.96
N ARG A 63 -7.06 0.09 -12.26
CA ARG A 63 -5.82 -0.19 -11.53
C ARG A 63 -5.84 0.47 -10.17
N VAL A 64 -5.49 -0.29 -9.14
CA VAL A 64 -5.24 0.21 -7.79
C VAL A 64 -3.79 -0.08 -7.44
N LEU A 65 -3.01 0.98 -7.20
CA LEU A 65 -1.59 0.88 -6.87
C LEU A 65 -1.33 1.36 -5.44
N PHE A 66 -0.91 0.45 -4.58
CA PHE A 66 -0.44 0.76 -3.24
C PHE A 66 1.07 1.03 -3.26
N ILE A 67 1.49 2.23 -2.88
CA ILE A 67 2.91 2.61 -2.85
C ILE A 67 3.35 2.79 -1.39
N GLU A 68 4.37 2.05 -0.97
CA GLU A 68 4.85 2.07 0.40
C GLU A 68 5.61 3.37 0.72
N ASN A 69 6.54 3.76 -0.13
CA ASN A 69 7.42 4.89 0.10
C ASN A 69 6.82 6.21 -0.37
N LYS A 70 6.83 7.23 0.50
CA LYS A 70 6.29 8.57 0.20
C LYS A 70 6.95 9.24 -1.00
N ALA A 71 8.26 9.11 -1.16
CA ALA A 71 8.98 9.72 -2.28
C ALA A 71 8.55 9.07 -3.61
N ASN A 72 8.42 7.74 -3.64
CA ASN A 72 7.92 7.01 -4.80
C ASN A 72 6.47 7.38 -5.13
N TYR A 73 5.62 7.52 -4.11
CA TYR A 73 4.24 7.97 -4.29
C TYR A 73 4.18 9.36 -4.92
N VAL A 74 4.90 10.34 -4.35
CA VAL A 74 4.93 11.72 -4.88
C VAL A 74 5.47 11.75 -6.30
N TRP A 75 6.56 11.02 -6.57
CA TRP A 75 7.11 10.91 -7.91
C TRP A 75 6.09 10.31 -8.89
N TYR A 76 5.41 9.23 -8.51
CA TYR A 76 4.46 8.55 -9.38
C TYR A 76 3.27 9.44 -9.74
N ILE A 77 2.65 10.09 -8.76
CA ILE A 77 1.50 10.96 -9.01
C ILE A 77 1.87 12.21 -9.82
N SER A 78 3.14 12.67 -9.75
CA SER A 78 3.63 13.79 -10.56
C SER A 78 3.67 13.46 -12.07
N GLN A 79 3.73 12.17 -12.43
CA GLN A 79 3.67 11.70 -13.81
C GLN A 79 2.23 11.69 -14.37
N LYS A 80 1.24 12.16 -13.60
CA LYS A 80 -0.17 12.21 -13.95
C LYS A 80 -0.73 10.82 -14.32
N PRO A 81 -0.99 9.97 -13.34
CA PRO A 81 -1.60 8.66 -13.54
C PRO A 81 -2.85 8.72 -14.41
N ALA A 82 -3.15 7.63 -15.11
CA ALA A 82 -4.33 7.52 -15.95
C ALA A 82 -5.63 7.78 -15.14
N GLY A 83 -6.66 8.31 -15.79
CA GLY A 83 -7.91 8.67 -15.11
C GLY A 83 -8.71 7.48 -14.56
N ASP A 84 -8.31 6.26 -14.90
CA ASP A 84 -8.85 4.99 -14.43
C ASP A 84 -7.91 4.29 -13.39
N GLU A 85 -6.97 5.04 -12.83
CA GLU A 85 -6.03 4.57 -11.81
C GLU A 85 -6.31 5.22 -10.46
N LEU A 86 -6.23 4.42 -9.39
CA LEU A 86 -6.29 4.84 -7.99
C LEU A 86 -4.95 4.51 -7.33
N VAL A 87 -4.23 5.53 -6.90
CA VAL A 87 -2.92 5.40 -6.24
C VAL A 87 -3.07 5.71 -4.77
N ILE A 88 -2.62 4.82 -3.90
CA ILE A 88 -2.79 4.90 -2.45
C ILE A 88 -1.43 4.89 -1.79
N LEU A 89 -1.15 5.87 -0.92
CA LEU A 89 0.02 5.82 -0.07
C LEU A 89 -0.17 4.77 1.03
N HIS A 90 0.55 3.65 0.88
CA HIS A 90 0.53 2.56 1.86
C HIS A 90 1.29 2.93 3.14
N GLY A 91 2.50 3.49 3.01
CA GLY A 91 3.27 4.06 4.12
C GLY A 91 3.73 3.05 5.17
N GLY A 92 4.30 1.93 4.77
CA GLY A 92 4.84 0.90 5.67
C GLY A 92 3.78 0.16 6.50
N CYS A 93 4.11 -0.18 7.75
CA CYS A 93 3.15 -0.82 8.64
C CYS A 93 1.90 0.02 8.84
N TYR A 94 0.74 -0.54 8.55
CA TYR A 94 -0.51 0.19 8.67
C TYR A 94 -1.26 -0.13 9.97
N SER A 95 -1.90 0.91 10.51
CA SER A 95 -2.80 0.83 11.65
C SER A 95 -4.10 0.08 11.29
N PRO A 96 -4.89 -0.38 12.30
CA PRO A 96 -6.20 -0.99 12.02
C PRO A 96 -7.13 -0.09 11.20
N ILE A 97 -7.09 1.24 11.43
CA ILE A 97 -7.94 2.18 10.70
C ILE A 97 -7.49 2.36 9.25
N LYS A 98 -6.18 2.38 9.01
CA LYS A 98 -5.64 2.37 7.65
C LYS A 98 -5.96 1.06 6.92
N GLY A 99 -5.90 -0.08 7.61
CA GLY A 99 -6.36 -1.37 7.08
C GLY A 99 -7.85 -1.37 6.73
N ARG A 100 -8.72 -0.71 7.55
CA ARG A 100 -10.13 -0.50 7.22
C ARG A 100 -10.29 0.34 5.95
N TRP A 101 -9.52 1.41 5.79
CA TRP A 101 -9.51 2.23 4.58
C TRP A 101 -9.18 1.40 3.33
N PHE A 102 -8.09 0.63 3.38
CA PHE A 102 -7.68 -0.23 2.25
C PHE A 102 -8.77 -1.25 1.89
N ARG A 103 -9.44 -1.82 2.89
CA ARG A 103 -10.55 -2.76 2.66
C ARG A 103 -11.75 -2.08 2.03
N LEU A 104 -12.16 -0.90 2.49
CA LEU A 104 -13.25 -0.13 1.89
C LEU A 104 -12.98 0.18 0.41
N VAL A 105 -11.75 0.58 0.09
CA VAL A 105 -11.34 0.83 -1.30
C VAL A 105 -11.38 -0.46 -2.12
N TYR A 106 -10.79 -1.53 -1.62
CA TYR A 106 -10.77 -2.83 -2.30
C TYR A 106 -12.19 -3.35 -2.59
N GLU A 107 -13.07 -3.32 -1.59
CA GLU A 107 -14.47 -3.73 -1.73
C GLU A 107 -15.24 -2.81 -2.70
N GLY A 108 -14.95 -1.50 -2.67
CA GLY A 108 -15.52 -0.52 -3.59
C GLY A 108 -15.16 -0.80 -5.04
N CYS A 109 -13.90 -1.09 -5.31
CA CYS A 109 -13.42 -1.45 -6.66
C CYS A 109 -13.96 -2.81 -7.12
N ARG A 110 -14.04 -3.81 -6.23
CA ARG A 110 -14.56 -5.15 -6.57
C ARG A 110 -16.04 -5.19 -6.96
N ARG A 111 -16.83 -4.26 -6.48
CA ARG A 111 -18.28 -4.19 -6.83
C ARG A 111 -18.56 -3.75 -8.26
N GLN A 112 -17.53 -3.34 -8.98
CA GLN A 112 -17.67 -2.93 -10.38
C GLN A 112 -17.70 -4.15 -11.31
N SER A 113 -18.26 -3.95 -12.51
CA SER A 113 -18.34 -4.98 -13.55
C SER A 113 -16.97 -5.37 -14.16
N HIS A 114 -15.91 -4.65 -13.85
CA HIS A 114 -14.56 -4.86 -14.40
C HIS A 114 -13.62 -5.29 -13.26
N ALA A 115 -12.84 -6.33 -13.51
CA ALA A 115 -11.75 -6.70 -12.61
C ALA A 115 -10.68 -5.61 -12.65
N ALA A 116 -10.45 -4.94 -11.51
CA ALA A 116 -9.33 -4.04 -11.36
C ALA A 116 -8.03 -4.84 -11.14
N GLU A 117 -6.92 -4.35 -11.65
CA GLU A 117 -5.58 -4.82 -11.33
C GLU A 117 -5.16 -4.21 -9.98
N TYR A 118 -4.70 -5.04 -9.05
CA TYR A 118 -4.22 -4.58 -7.74
C TYR A 118 -2.73 -4.79 -7.64
N LEU A 119 -1.99 -3.70 -7.40
CA LEU A 119 -0.53 -3.69 -7.42
C LEU A 119 0.02 -3.10 -6.11
N HIS A 120 1.19 -3.57 -5.70
CA HIS A 120 1.95 -3.03 -4.58
C HIS A 120 3.38 -2.71 -5.00
N TRP A 121 3.83 -1.51 -4.67
CA TRP A 121 5.19 -1.04 -4.85
C TRP A 121 5.80 -0.72 -3.49
N GLY A 122 6.54 -1.67 -2.95
CA GLY A 122 7.35 -1.54 -1.75
C GLY A 122 8.84 -1.55 -2.06
N ASP A 123 9.64 -1.44 -1.02
CA ASP A 123 11.09 -1.60 -1.12
C ASP A 123 11.44 -3.05 -1.51
N VAL A 124 12.54 -3.24 -2.24
CA VAL A 124 13.05 -4.58 -2.57
C VAL A 124 13.91 -5.06 -1.40
N ASP A 125 13.23 -5.38 -0.31
CA ASP A 125 13.83 -5.84 0.94
C ASP A 125 12.87 -6.72 1.76
N VAL A 126 13.36 -7.28 2.88
CA VAL A 126 12.56 -8.11 3.79
C VAL A 126 11.32 -7.39 4.31
N GLY A 127 11.41 -6.07 4.54
CA GLY A 127 10.31 -5.23 5.01
C GLY A 127 9.21 -5.13 3.98
N GLY A 128 9.56 -4.71 2.76
CA GLY A 128 8.62 -4.55 1.65
C GLY A 128 7.94 -5.88 1.25
N PHE A 129 8.68 -7.00 1.26
CA PHE A 129 8.07 -8.33 1.00
C PHE A 129 7.05 -8.72 2.06
N ARG A 130 7.33 -8.44 3.35
CA ARG A 130 6.37 -8.68 4.45
C ARG A 130 5.15 -7.77 4.35
N MET A 131 5.33 -6.50 3.95
CA MET A 131 4.21 -5.57 3.74
C MET A 131 3.31 -6.04 2.61
N PHE A 132 3.90 -6.43 1.46
CA PHE A 132 3.16 -7.03 0.36
C PHE A 132 2.34 -8.24 0.81
N ARG A 133 2.99 -9.21 1.46
CA ARG A 133 2.33 -10.42 1.96
C ARG A 133 1.16 -10.07 2.90
N ARG A 134 1.40 -9.20 3.88
CA ARG A 134 0.36 -8.78 4.83
C ARG A 134 -0.85 -8.17 4.13
N LEU A 135 -0.63 -7.28 3.17
CA LEU A 135 -1.72 -6.65 2.42
C LEU A 135 -2.48 -7.69 1.58
N LYS A 136 -1.75 -8.60 0.93
CA LYS A 136 -2.32 -9.70 0.14
C LYS A 136 -3.19 -10.64 0.98
N GLU A 137 -2.68 -11.13 2.10
CA GLU A 137 -3.39 -12.07 2.95
C GLU A 137 -4.60 -11.46 3.65
N GLN A 138 -4.49 -10.23 4.12
CA GLN A 138 -5.50 -9.64 4.97
C GLN A 138 -6.59 -8.87 4.22
N ILE A 139 -6.28 -8.34 3.02
CA ILE A 139 -7.19 -7.39 2.35
C ILE A 139 -7.35 -7.66 0.86
N VAL A 140 -6.26 -7.86 0.10
CA VAL A 140 -6.27 -7.90 -1.37
C VAL A 140 -5.67 -9.21 -1.88
N PRO A 141 -6.43 -10.31 -1.94
CA PRO A 141 -5.90 -11.63 -2.34
C PRO A 141 -5.28 -11.65 -3.75
N GLU A 142 -5.76 -10.80 -4.67
CA GLU A 142 -5.30 -10.70 -6.05
C GLU A 142 -4.06 -9.80 -6.21
N LEU A 143 -3.47 -9.29 -5.11
CA LEU A 143 -2.34 -8.37 -5.13
C LEU A 143 -1.14 -8.94 -5.87
N ALA A 144 -0.58 -8.17 -6.79
CA ALA A 144 0.65 -8.46 -7.51
C ALA A 144 1.75 -7.42 -7.20
N PRO A 145 3.04 -7.79 -7.23
CA PRO A 145 4.11 -6.84 -7.03
C PRO A 145 4.29 -5.94 -8.26
N TYR A 146 4.65 -4.68 -8.04
CA TYR A 146 4.98 -3.72 -9.06
C TYR A 146 6.38 -3.16 -8.78
N ARG A 147 7.30 -3.30 -9.72
CA ARG A 147 8.70 -2.87 -9.57
C ARG A 147 9.42 -3.46 -8.35
N MET A 148 9.05 -4.66 -7.93
CA MET A 148 9.68 -5.38 -6.82
C MET A 148 10.30 -6.69 -7.34
N ASP A 149 10.89 -6.65 -8.52
CA ASP A 149 11.43 -7.78 -9.24
C ASP A 149 12.94 -7.66 -9.47
N ARG A 150 13.51 -8.72 -10.05
CA ARG A 150 14.92 -8.75 -10.41
C ARG A 150 15.32 -7.62 -11.36
N VAL A 151 14.48 -7.30 -12.33
CA VAL A 151 14.75 -6.25 -13.32
C VAL A 151 14.89 -4.88 -12.64
N SER A 152 14.00 -4.61 -11.69
CA SER A 152 14.05 -3.38 -10.88
C SER A 152 15.31 -3.32 -10.02
N LEU A 153 15.70 -4.42 -9.37
CA LEU A 153 16.94 -4.47 -8.59
C LEU A 153 18.18 -4.26 -9.46
N GLU A 154 18.24 -4.88 -10.65
CA GLU A 154 19.33 -4.68 -11.62
C GLU A 154 19.39 -3.23 -12.12
N GLN A 155 18.24 -2.62 -12.42
CA GLN A 155 18.16 -1.24 -12.92
C GLN A 155 18.71 -0.21 -11.92
N TYR A 156 18.47 -0.43 -10.63
CA TYR A 156 18.87 0.49 -9.56
C TYR A 156 20.06 -0.03 -8.73
N ARG A 157 20.83 -0.96 -9.27
CA ARG A 157 21.96 -1.60 -8.61
C ARG A 157 22.98 -0.61 -8.01
N ASP A 158 23.26 0.48 -8.71
CA ASP A 158 24.21 1.51 -8.26
C ASP A 158 23.70 2.29 -7.02
N GLN A 159 22.42 2.19 -6.72
CA GLN A 159 21.78 2.80 -5.55
C GLN A 159 21.53 1.79 -4.43
N ALA A 160 21.80 0.51 -4.69
CA ALA A 160 21.53 -0.56 -3.75
C ALA A 160 22.42 -0.50 -2.50
N MET A 161 21.86 -0.87 -1.36
CA MET A 161 22.58 -0.98 -0.10
C MET A 161 23.14 -2.38 0.09
N TRP A 162 24.36 -2.47 0.63
CA TRP A 162 24.98 -3.75 0.95
C TRP A 162 24.33 -4.44 2.14
N ILE A 163 24.10 -5.75 2.03
CA ILE A 163 23.65 -6.61 3.12
C ILE A 163 24.90 -7.18 3.82
N THR A 164 25.18 -6.66 5.00
CA THR A 164 26.34 -7.11 5.84
C THR A 164 25.94 -8.09 6.94
N SER A 165 24.64 -8.19 7.26
CA SER A 165 24.13 -9.04 8.33
C SER A 165 23.84 -10.46 7.85
N GLU A 166 24.53 -11.45 8.43
CA GLU A 166 24.25 -12.87 8.16
C GLU A 166 22.84 -13.29 8.63
N ALA A 167 22.33 -12.69 9.71
CA ALA A 167 20.96 -12.93 10.16
C ALA A 167 19.92 -12.45 9.12
N TYR A 168 20.21 -11.33 8.42
CA TYR A 168 19.35 -10.85 7.34
C TYR A 168 19.38 -11.79 6.13
N LEU A 169 20.57 -12.29 5.76
CA LEU A 169 20.73 -13.28 4.68
C LEU A 169 20.00 -14.59 5.01
N LYS A 170 20.06 -15.02 6.28
CA LYS A 170 19.28 -16.19 6.73
C LYS A 170 17.77 -15.95 6.60
N THR A 171 17.29 -14.75 6.94
CA THR A 171 15.87 -14.40 6.76
C THR A 171 15.48 -14.46 5.28
N LEU A 172 16.31 -13.95 4.35
CA LEU A 172 16.07 -14.05 2.91
C LEU A 172 16.06 -15.51 2.44
N GLU A 173 16.95 -16.36 2.97
CA GLU A 173 16.95 -17.79 2.65
C GLU A 173 15.67 -18.49 3.10
N ASP A 174 15.19 -18.18 4.30
CA ASP A 174 13.93 -18.71 4.80
C ASP A 174 12.75 -18.26 3.92
N MET A 175 12.73 -16.99 3.49
CA MET A 175 11.72 -16.46 2.57
C MET A 175 11.78 -17.09 1.17
N GLU A 176 12.99 -17.35 0.64
CA GLU A 176 13.17 -17.97 -0.68
C GLU A 176 12.57 -19.39 -0.74
N ASN A 177 12.58 -20.09 0.41
CA ASN A 177 12.02 -21.43 0.57
C ASN A 177 10.56 -21.45 0.99
N ASP A 178 9.96 -20.31 1.29
CA ASP A 178 8.57 -20.16 1.69
C ASP A 178 7.68 -19.88 0.45
N LEU A 179 6.68 -20.73 0.20
CA LEU A 179 5.75 -20.59 -0.93
C LEU A 179 4.98 -19.26 -0.92
N GLU A 180 4.80 -18.67 0.24
CA GLU A 180 4.10 -17.38 0.37
C GLU A 180 4.89 -16.21 -0.24
N TYR A 181 6.21 -16.39 -0.45
CA TYR A 181 7.09 -15.43 -1.12
C TYR A 181 7.52 -15.89 -2.53
N GLU A 182 6.87 -16.90 -3.10
CA GLU A 182 7.26 -17.46 -4.40
C GLU A 182 7.36 -16.40 -5.50
N VAL A 183 6.49 -15.40 -5.49
CA VAL A 183 6.50 -14.29 -6.46
C VAL A 183 7.80 -13.46 -6.40
N PHE A 184 8.53 -13.52 -5.30
CA PHE A 184 9.80 -12.81 -5.09
C PHE A 184 11.02 -13.71 -5.16
N ARG A 185 10.88 -15.02 -5.43
CA ARG A 185 11.99 -16.00 -5.35
C ARG A 185 13.21 -15.58 -6.17
N GLU A 186 13.01 -15.13 -7.41
CA GLU A 186 14.13 -14.70 -8.26
C GLU A 186 14.88 -13.49 -7.70
N VAL A 187 14.16 -12.46 -7.26
CA VAL A 187 14.79 -11.26 -6.71
C VAL A 187 15.46 -11.54 -5.36
N ILE A 188 14.85 -12.37 -4.52
CA ILE A 188 15.45 -12.81 -3.25
C ILE A 188 16.74 -13.59 -3.50
N GLY A 189 16.75 -14.52 -4.47
CA GLY A 189 17.96 -15.25 -4.87
C GLY A 189 19.08 -14.31 -5.32
N MET A 190 18.77 -13.30 -6.13
CA MET A 190 19.72 -12.27 -6.53
C MET A 190 20.26 -11.46 -5.34
N MET A 191 19.36 -11.00 -4.44
CA MET A 191 19.73 -10.26 -3.23
C MET A 191 20.73 -11.05 -2.36
N ARG A 192 20.52 -12.35 -2.21
CA ARG A 192 21.39 -13.23 -1.43
C ARG A 192 22.77 -13.40 -2.08
N VAL A 193 22.81 -13.67 -3.37
CA VAL A 193 24.07 -13.88 -4.13
C VAL A 193 24.89 -12.61 -4.18
N GLU A 194 24.27 -11.49 -4.47
CA GLU A 194 24.95 -10.21 -4.65
C GLU A 194 25.07 -9.40 -3.35
N ARG A 195 24.39 -9.82 -2.29
CA ARG A 195 24.32 -9.15 -0.99
C ARG A 195 23.87 -7.69 -1.08
N ILE A 196 22.82 -7.41 -1.88
CA ILE A 196 22.29 -6.07 -2.09
C ILE A 196 20.77 -6.03 -1.86
N ARG A 197 20.24 -4.82 -1.58
CA ARG A 197 18.80 -4.52 -1.44
C ARG A 197 18.50 -3.07 -1.84
N LEU A 198 17.25 -2.77 -2.19
CA LEU A 198 16.75 -1.41 -2.46
C LEU A 198 15.73 -1.01 -1.41
#